data_2007199a79a393e92d7e7c5d57ef3763
#
_entry.id   2007199a79a393e92d7e7c5d57ef3763
#
_cell.length_a   1.000
_cell.length_b   1.000
_cell.length_c   1.000
_cell.angle_alpha   90.00
_cell.angle_beta   90.00
_cell.angle_gamma   90.00
#
_symmetry.space_group_name_H-M   'P 1'
#
loop_
_entity.id
_entity.type
_entity.pdbx_description
1 polymer ?
#
loop_
_entity_poly.entity_id
_entity_poly.type
_entity_poly.pdbx_seq_one_letter_code
_entity_poly.pdbx_strand_id
1 'polypeptide(L)'
;MAVQTPCIFIQAGSHPAEDVRRALYAQLGLRGGIIQSGDLAVTQNGTPNMTVNVATGQVVVPGSEGTYQGAYICENRGSLSVSIAAADATNPRYDLIVARVRDAAYSGATNTFAIEAVTGTPAASPAEPTIPANSWVLARITVAALDTAINTADINDRRTTGTGQFGQAAALGGTIICTSTTRPTAPFEGMEIYETDTDFEYTYSGSAWVQTSHLGALTSWVPVWVQSSTITQLNTYARVMKIGRWCEGTVRLQANSAGVASNVITVSTPYTAAGSSLTVVGAGWFQNAALDGGRAVGYYAGILTLSSTTTFALIPALNGTDAFIGQAGGSNFDNAIQANDRIGFHFAYETAS
;
A
#
# COMPACT_ATOMS: atom_id res chain seq x y z
N MET A 1 11.18 40.00 -17.07
CA MET A 1 11.74 40.37 -15.76
C MET A 1 12.20 39.13 -15.05
N ALA A 2 13.35 39.15 -14.41
CA ALA A 2 13.86 37.98 -13.67
C ALA A 2 13.29 37.86 -12.25
N VAL A 3 12.68 38.89 -11.71
CA VAL A 3 12.12 38.93 -10.35
C VAL A 3 10.69 39.42 -10.41
N GLN A 4 9.78 38.77 -9.68
CA GLN A 4 8.40 39.18 -9.51
C GLN A 4 8.35 40.43 -8.64
N THR A 5 7.65 41.51 -9.10
CA THR A 5 7.49 42.76 -8.40
C THR A 5 6.08 43.32 -8.63
N PRO A 6 5.28 43.52 -7.58
CA PRO A 6 5.57 43.23 -6.16
C PRO A 6 5.50 41.74 -5.84
N CYS A 7 6.08 41.32 -4.72
CA CYS A 7 5.82 39.98 -4.17
C CYS A 7 4.33 39.88 -3.79
N ILE A 8 3.77 38.66 -3.85
CA ILE A 8 2.38 38.42 -3.45
C ILE A 8 2.18 38.78 -1.97
N PHE A 9 0.99 39.32 -1.65
CA PHE A 9 0.58 39.80 -0.32
C PHE A 9 1.35 41.00 0.25
N ILE A 10 2.15 41.71 -0.55
CA ILE A 10 2.64 43.04 -0.13
C ILE A 10 1.46 44.00 0.02
N GLN A 11 1.44 44.72 1.16
CA GLN A 11 0.39 45.66 1.48
C GLN A 11 0.27 46.77 0.40
N ALA A 12 -0.96 47.09 0.02
CA ALA A 12 -1.29 48.09 -1.02
C ALA A 12 -0.78 47.75 -2.44
N GLY A 13 -0.38 46.48 -2.69
CA GLY A 13 -0.04 46.00 -4.02
C GLY A 13 -1.25 45.51 -4.81
N SER A 14 -1.17 45.60 -6.14
CA SER A 14 -2.08 44.91 -7.04
C SER A 14 -1.43 43.61 -7.46
N HIS A 15 -2.13 42.48 -7.30
CA HIS A 15 -1.59 41.16 -7.58
C HIS A 15 -2.33 40.53 -8.77
N PRO A 16 -1.64 40.18 -9.87
CA PRO A 16 -2.20 39.40 -10.95
C PRO A 16 -2.73 38.05 -10.44
N ALA A 17 -3.83 37.56 -11.02
CA ALA A 17 -4.39 36.27 -10.67
C ALA A 17 -3.38 35.10 -10.87
N GLU A 18 -2.48 35.26 -11.84
CA GLU A 18 -1.37 34.31 -12.08
C GLU A 18 -0.47 34.15 -10.86
N ASP A 19 -0.11 35.24 -10.18
CA ASP A 19 0.75 35.16 -8.99
C ASP A 19 0.07 34.45 -7.83
N VAL A 20 -1.24 34.69 -7.66
CA VAL A 20 -2.06 33.99 -6.66
C VAL A 20 -2.15 32.49 -7.00
N ARG A 21 -2.42 32.14 -8.27
CA ARG A 21 -2.46 30.75 -8.72
C ARG A 21 -1.13 30.02 -8.50
N ARG A 22 0.00 30.68 -8.75
CA ARG A 22 1.34 30.11 -8.52
C ARG A 22 1.63 29.87 -7.04
N ALA A 23 1.28 30.82 -6.18
CA ALA A 23 1.48 30.66 -4.74
C ALA A 23 0.65 29.49 -4.18
N LEU A 24 -0.62 29.38 -4.57
CA LEU A 24 -1.47 28.26 -4.19
C LEU A 24 -0.95 26.93 -4.75
N TYR A 25 -0.52 26.92 -6.01
CA TYR A 25 0.03 25.72 -6.64
C TYR A 25 1.31 25.24 -5.99
N ALA A 26 2.18 26.15 -5.54
CA ALA A 26 3.38 25.82 -4.76
C ALA A 26 3.01 25.16 -3.42
N GLN A 27 1.98 25.66 -2.73
CA GLN A 27 1.48 25.06 -1.49
C GLN A 27 0.86 23.67 -1.70
N LEU A 28 0.36 23.39 -2.90
CA LEU A 28 -0.17 22.08 -3.31
C LEU A 28 0.92 21.14 -3.85
N GLY A 29 2.19 21.43 -3.63
CA GLY A 29 3.32 20.60 -4.07
C GLY A 29 3.49 20.55 -5.58
N LEU A 30 3.03 21.57 -6.31
CA LEU A 30 3.07 21.68 -7.79
C LEU A 30 2.34 20.52 -8.50
N ARG A 31 1.24 20.06 -7.95
CA ARG A 31 0.48 18.92 -8.47
C ARG A 31 -0.98 19.30 -8.71
N GLY A 32 -1.62 18.63 -9.69
CA GLY A 32 -3.05 18.67 -9.93
C GLY A 32 -3.77 17.46 -9.36
N GLY A 33 -5.10 17.48 -9.42
CA GLY A 33 -5.92 16.34 -9.02
C GLY A 33 -7.17 16.75 -8.25
N ILE A 34 -7.95 15.75 -7.87
CA ILE A 34 -9.10 15.93 -6.99
C ILE A 34 -8.64 16.20 -5.55
N ILE A 35 -9.49 16.82 -4.72
CA ILE A 35 -9.16 17.16 -3.34
C ILE A 35 -9.54 16.01 -2.38
N GLN A 36 -10.72 15.42 -2.57
CA GLN A 36 -11.20 14.29 -1.77
C GLN A 36 -11.51 13.10 -2.67
N SER A 37 -11.46 11.89 -2.14
CA SER A 37 -11.64 10.65 -2.90
C SER A 37 -12.98 10.55 -3.65
N GLY A 38 -14.04 11.19 -3.14
CA GLY A 38 -15.36 11.22 -3.76
C GLY A 38 -15.55 12.30 -4.83
N ASP A 39 -14.62 13.28 -4.88
CA ASP A 39 -14.76 14.44 -5.77
C ASP A 39 -14.82 14.03 -7.24
N LEU A 40 -15.79 14.63 -7.96
CA LEU A 40 -15.96 14.48 -9.41
C LEU A 40 -16.02 13.03 -9.88
N ALA A 41 -16.55 12.11 -9.05
CA ALA A 41 -16.73 10.72 -9.43
C ALA A 41 -17.62 10.63 -10.67
N VAL A 42 -17.17 9.88 -11.68
CA VAL A 42 -17.92 9.62 -12.92
C VAL A 42 -18.64 8.29 -12.78
N THR A 43 -19.95 8.32 -12.97
CA THR A 43 -20.81 7.15 -12.83
C THR A 43 -21.80 7.02 -13.99
N GLN A 44 -22.32 5.84 -14.24
CA GLN A 44 -23.46 5.67 -15.16
C GLN A 44 -24.70 6.38 -14.62
N ASN A 45 -25.61 6.72 -15.49
CA ASN A 45 -26.94 7.18 -15.09
C ASN A 45 -27.76 6.04 -14.45
N GLY A 46 -28.74 6.39 -13.58
CA GLY A 46 -29.64 5.41 -12.97
C GLY A 46 -30.38 4.53 -14.00
N THR A 47 -30.75 5.11 -15.15
CA THR A 47 -31.11 4.38 -16.37
C THR A 47 -29.99 4.63 -17.37
N PRO A 48 -29.18 3.61 -17.70
CA PRO A 48 -28.07 3.75 -18.64
C PRO A 48 -28.52 4.30 -19.99
N ASN A 49 -27.78 5.26 -20.51
CA ASN A 49 -27.95 5.89 -21.82
C ASN A 49 -26.60 6.46 -22.27
N MET A 50 -26.56 7.19 -23.38
CA MET A 50 -25.31 7.82 -23.88
C MET A 50 -24.93 9.09 -23.11
N THR A 51 -25.02 9.04 -21.77
CA THR A 51 -24.52 10.07 -20.86
C THR A 51 -23.91 9.46 -19.61
N VAL A 52 -23.04 10.19 -18.95
CA VAL A 52 -22.49 9.86 -17.63
C VAL A 52 -22.78 10.97 -16.65
N ASN A 53 -22.89 10.65 -15.37
CA ASN A 53 -23.01 11.62 -14.29
C ASN A 53 -21.66 11.89 -13.65
N VAL A 54 -21.37 13.16 -13.38
CA VAL A 54 -20.20 13.61 -12.61
C VAL A 54 -20.68 14.19 -11.29
N ALA A 55 -20.18 13.64 -10.19
CA ALA A 55 -20.51 14.10 -8.84
C ALA A 55 -20.00 15.51 -8.56
N THR A 56 -20.50 16.09 -7.48
CA THR A 56 -19.95 17.33 -6.92
C THR A 56 -18.50 17.12 -6.48
N GLY A 57 -17.74 18.20 -6.33
CA GLY A 57 -16.38 18.15 -5.80
C GLY A 57 -15.44 19.19 -6.38
N GLN A 58 -14.21 19.14 -5.92
CA GLN A 58 -13.17 20.10 -6.29
C GLN A 58 -12.01 19.43 -7.02
N VAL A 59 -11.37 20.17 -7.91
CA VAL A 59 -10.20 19.75 -8.67
C VAL A 59 -9.20 20.88 -8.82
N VAL A 60 -7.93 20.54 -8.70
CA VAL A 60 -6.81 21.42 -9.06
C VAL A 60 -6.38 21.07 -10.47
N VAL A 61 -6.53 22.01 -11.39
CA VAL A 61 -6.12 21.86 -12.79
C VAL A 61 -4.83 22.65 -13.02
N PRO A 62 -3.68 21.97 -13.24
CA PRO A 62 -2.44 22.64 -13.57
C PRO A 62 -2.54 23.39 -14.91
N GLY A 63 -2.00 24.58 -14.96
CA GLY A 63 -1.81 25.31 -16.21
C GLY A 63 -0.72 24.61 -17.05
N SER A 64 -0.98 24.39 -18.32
CA SER A 64 -0.07 23.65 -19.25
C SER A 64 0.44 24.48 -20.43
N GLU A 65 0.13 25.78 -20.47
CA GLU A 65 0.43 26.65 -21.62
C GLU A 65 1.53 27.68 -21.32
N GLY A 66 1.89 27.87 -20.04
CA GLY A 66 2.94 28.81 -19.67
C GLY A 66 3.67 28.40 -18.39
N THR A 67 4.98 28.65 -18.34
CA THR A 67 5.85 28.30 -17.21
C THR A 67 5.36 28.89 -15.88
N TYR A 68 4.70 30.05 -15.92
CA TYR A 68 4.23 30.78 -14.75
C TYR A 68 2.71 30.75 -14.58
N GLN A 69 2.00 29.94 -15.33
CA GLN A 69 0.54 29.89 -15.33
C GLN A 69 -0.06 29.47 -13.99
N GLY A 70 0.65 28.62 -13.20
CA GLY A 70 0.18 28.10 -11.93
C GLY A 70 -0.90 27.06 -12.09
N ALA A 71 -1.84 26.95 -11.13
CA ALA A 71 -2.96 26.04 -11.23
C ALA A 71 -4.29 26.72 -10.90
N TYR A 72 -5.37 26.16 -11.43
CA TYR A 72 -6.74 26.61 -11.20
C TYR A 72 -7.40 25.66 -10.20
N ILE A 73 -8.07 26.23 -9.18
CA ILE A 73 -8.92 25.47 -8.27
C ILE A 73 -10.35 25.63 -8.76
N CYS A 74 -10.95 24.52 -9.18
CA CYS A 74 -12.27 24.50 -9.79
C CYS A 74 -13.22 23.62 -8.98
N GLU A 75 -14.52 23.92 -9.05
CA GLU A 75 -15.55 23.24 -8.28
C GLU A 75 -16.77 22.93 -9.15
N ASN A 76 -17.28 21.71 -9.03
CA ASN A 76 -18.60 21.31 -9.49
C ASN A 76 -19.54 21.27 -8.29
N ARG A 77 -20.55 22.15 -8.24
CA ARG A 77 -21.46 22.32 -7.09
C ARG A 77 -22.74 21.51 -7.19
N GLY A 78 -22.96 20.82 -8.29
CA GLY A 78 -24.13 19.98 -8.53
C GLY A 78 -23.80 18.75 -9.33
N SER A 79 -24.63 17.71 -9.26
CA SER A 79 -24.47 16.56 -10.16
C SER A 79 -24.63 17.04 -11.61
N LEU A 80 -23.65 16.71 -12.47
CA LEU A 80 -23.61 17.13 -13.86
C LEU A 80 -23.72 15.94 -14.78
N SER A 81 -24.69 15.98 -15.72
CA SER A 81 -24.78 14.98 -16.78
C SER A 81 -23.94 15.42 -17.99
N VAL A 82 -23.01 14.57 -18.42
CA VAL A 82 -22.14 14.80 -19.58
C VAL A 82 -22.53 13.85 -20.69
N SER A 83 -22.85 14.39 -21.87
CA SER A 83 -23.24 13.61 -23.05
C SER A 83 -22.02 12.96 -23.72
N ILE A 84 -22.16 11.69 -24.10
CA ILE A 84 -21.23 10.95 -24.91
C ILE A 84 -21.75 10.90 -26.34
N ALA A 85 -20.91 11.17 -27.33
CA ALA A 85 -21.30 11.11 -28.73
C ALA A 85 -21.79 9.69 -29.09
N ALA A 86 -22.71 9.59 -30.07
CA ALA A 86 -23.22 8.30 -30.55
C ALA A 86 -22.07 7.37 -30.93
N ALA A 87 -22.23 6.07 -30.68
CA ALA A 87 -21.26 5.05 -31.05
C ALA A 87 -21.08 4.97 -32.56
N ASP A 88 -19.88 4.61 -32.99
CA ASP A 88 -19.63 4.24 -34.39
C ASP A 88 -20.27 2.88 -34.69
N ALA A 89 -20.69 2.67 -35.96
CA ALA A 89 -21.37 1.43 -36.34
C ALA A 89 -20.42 0.22 -36.40
N THR A 90 -19.10 0.43 -36.48
CA THR A 90 -18.15 -0.64 -36.81
C THR A 90 -17.02 -0.77 -35.78
N ASN A 91 -16.53 0.35 -35.27
CA ASN A 91 -15.31 0.37 -34.48
C ASN A 91 -15.57 0.95 -33.08
N PRO A 92 -14.93 0.40 -32.02
CA PRO A 92 -14.92 0.99 -30.71
C PRO A 92 -14.05 2.26 -30.68
N ARG A 93 -14.23 3.09 -29.62
CA ARG A 93 -13.36 4.22 -29.33
C ARG A 93 -13.22 4.42 -27.82
N TYR A 94 -12.23 5.23 -27.45
CA TYR A 94 -12.11 5.75 -26.07
C TYR A 94 -12.43 7.24 -26.06
N ASP A 95 -13.35 7.65 -25.19
CA ASP A 95 -13.62 9.06 -24.88
C ASP A 95 -13.02 9.38 -23.51
N LEU A 96 -12.63 10.63 -23.29
CA LEU A 96 -12.18 11.10 -21.97
C LEU A 96 -13.18 12.10 -21.40
N ILE A 97 -13.52 11.95 -20.12
CA ILE A 97 -14.21 12.97 -19.34
C ILE A 97 -13.13 13.83 -18.68
N VAL A 98 -13.13 15.13 -18.97
CA VAL A 98 -12.10 16.05 -18.49
C VAL A 98 -12.72 17.25 -17.77
N ALA A 99 -12.08 17.68 -16.69
CA ALA A 99 -12.29 18.98 -16.07
C ALA A 99 -11.32 19.97 -16.74
N ARG A 100 -11.85 20.95 -17.49
CA ARG A 100 -11.05 21.84 -18.33
C ARG A 100 -11.27 23.30 -18.00
N VAL A 101 -10.18 24.04 -17.93
CA VAL A 101 -10.17 25.49 -17.82
C VAL A 101 -9.79 26.13 -19.14
N ARG A 102 -10.59 27.08 -19.59
CA ARG A 102 -10.24 27.99 -20.69
C ARG A 102 -9.94 29.34 -20.08
N ASP A 103 -8.74 29.84 -20.28
CA ASP A 103 -8.29 31.14 -19.78
C ASP A 103 -7.91 32.05 -20.98
N ALA A 104 -8.62 33.16 -21.14
CA ALA A 104 -8.40 34.07 -22.25
C ALA A 104 -7.02 34.76 -22.23
N ALA A 105 -6.32 34.72 -21.09
CA ALA A 105 -4.93 35.18 -21.00
C ALA A 105 -3.93 34.26 -21.73
N TYR A 106 -4.38 33.05 -22.08
CA TYR A 106 -3.62 32.02 -22.81
C TYR A 106 -4.35 31.64 -24.10
N SER A 107 -4.54 30.33 -24.38
CA SER A 107 -5.22 29.90 -25.61
C SER A 107 -6.74 29.88 -25.53
N GLY A 108 -7.32 30.11 -24.37
CA GLY A 108 -8.77 30.15 -24.19
C GLY A 108 -9.39 31.38 -24.82
N ALA A 109 -10.41 31.22 -25.67
CA ALA A 109 -11.18 32.37 -26.20
C ALA A 109 -12.08 33.00 -25.14
N THR A 110 -12.34 32.31 -24.03
CA THR A 110 -13.24 32.70 -22.92
C THR A 110 -12.67 32.26 -21.59
N ASN A 111 -13.08 32.91 -20.51
CA ASN A 111 -12.74 32.51 -19.15
C ASN A 111 -13.83 31.55 -18.62
N THR A 112 -13.63 30.23 -18.75
CA THR A 112 -14.63 29.24 -18.34
C THR A 112 -14.00 28.02 -17.74
N PHE A 113 -14.72 27.38 -16.82
CA PHE A 113 -14.49 26.03 -16.39
C PHE A 113 -15.62 25.13 -16.88
N ALA A 114 -15.30 23.97 -17.42
CA ALA A 114 -16.28 22.99 -17.87
C ALA A 114 -15.82 21.57 -17.57
N ILE A 115 -16.78 20.68 -17.36
CA ILE A 115 -16.57 19.25 -17.39
C ILE A 115 -17.19 18.74 -18.68
N GLU A 116 -16.39 18.14 -19.55
CA GLU A 116 -16.77 17.82 -20.91
C GLU A 116 -16.20 16.48 -21.38
N ALA A 117 -16.81 15.89 -22.39
CA ALA A 117 -16.30 14.70 -23.07
C ALA A 117 -15.38 15.12 -24.22
N VAL A 118 -14.18 14.53 -24.28
CA VAL A 118 -13.27 14.58 -25.41
C VAL A 118 -13.45 13.28 -26.20
N THR A 119 -14.09 13.36 -27.35
CA THR A 119 -14.40 12.21 -28.19
C THR A 119 -13.15 11.69 -28.89
N GLY A 120 -12.88 10.40 -28.78
CA GLY A 120 -11.79 9.74 -29.48
C GLY A 120 -12.14 9.33 -30.90
N THR A 121 -11.16 8.82 -31.62
CA THR A 121 -11.33 8.33 -33.00
C THR A 121 -11.68 6.84 -32.97
N PRO A 122 -12.78 6.40 -33.58
CA PRO A 122 -13.12 5.00 -33.72
C PRO A 122 -12.06 4.23 -34.52
N ALA A 123 -11.61 3.08 -33.99
CA ALA A 123 -10.63 2.21 -34.64
C ALA A 123 -10.74 0.78 -34.12
N ALA A 124 -10.26 -0.21 -34.88
CA ALA A 124 -10.22 -1.61 -34.44
C ALA A 124 -9.38 -1.81 -33.16
N SER A 125 -8.36 -0.95 -32.95
CA SER A 125 -7.59 -0.84 -31.71
C SER A 125 -7.55 0.65 -31.32
N PRO A 126 -8.54 1.14 -30.56
CA PRO A 126 -8.66 2.57 -30.28
C PRO A 126 -7.56 3.07 -29.36
N ALA A 127 -7.12 4.31 -29.58
CA ALA A 127 -6.25 5.06 -28.69
C ALA A 127 -7.04 6.13 -27.92
N GLU A 128 -6.54 6.52 -26.76
CA GLU A 128 -7.09 7.67 -26.02
C GLU A 128 -6.88 8.96 -26.81
N PRO A 129 -7.85 9.87 -26.83
CA PRO A 129 -7.68 11.16 -27.48
C PRO A 129 -6.64 12.02 -26.76
N THR A 130 -6.05 12.98 -27.47
CA THR A 130 -5.14 13.95 -26.87
C THR A 130 -5.86 14.77 -25.80
N ILE A 131 -5.26 14.83 -24.61
CA ILE A 131 -5.80 15.63 -23.50
C ILE A 131 -5.65 17.12 -23.85
N PRO A 132 -6.75 17.90 -23.83
CA PRO A 132 -6.67 19.34 -24.08
C PRO A 132 -5.82 20.06 -23.03
N ALA A 133 -5.24 21.19 -23.42
CA ALA A 133 -4.52 22.05 -22.48
C ALA A 133 -5.42 22.46 -21.29
N ASN A 134 -4.79 22.68 -20.13
CA ASN A 134 -5.44 23.06 -18.87
C ASN A 134 -6.58 22.11 -18.50
N SER A 135 -6.37 20.80 -18.62
CA SER A 135 -7.36 19.77 -18.33
C SER A 135 -6.85 18.75 -17.33
N TRP A 136 -7.76 18.24 -16.52
CA TRP A 136 -7.56 17.08 -15.66
C TRP A 136 -8.52 15.96 -16.08
N VAL A 137 -7.98 14.75 -16.30
CA VAL A 137 -8.78 13.59 -16.73
C VAL A 137 -9.50 13.00 -15.51
N LEU A 138 -10.82 12.86 -15.59
CA LEU A 138 -11.66 12.26 -14.56
C LEU A 138 -11.92 10.78 -14.84
N ALA A 139 -12.23 10.43 -16.08
CA ALA A 139 -12.49 9.05 -16.48
C ALA A 139 -12.17 8.83 -17.96
N ARG A 140 -11.84 7.58 -18.32
CA ARG A 140 -11.90 7.07 -19.68
C ARG A 140 -13.17 6.29 -19.87
N ILE A 141 -13.91 6.58 -20.94
CA ILE A 141 -15.13 5.86 -21.33
C ILE A 141 -14.80 4.96 -22.51
N THR A 142 -15.09 3.68 -22.40
CA THR A 142 -15.04 2.75 -23.50
C THR A 142 -16.39 2.76 -24.20
N VAL A 143 -16.42 3.14 -25.48
CA VAL A 143 -17.61 3.14 -26.31
C VAL A 143 -17.45 2.04 -27.35
N ALA A 144 -18.15 0.92 -27.19
CA ALA A 144 -18.11 -0.17 -28.15
C ALA A 144 -18.88 0.21 -29.43
N ALA A 145 -18.68 -0.53 -30.51
CA ALA A 145 -19.46 -0.34 -31.72
C ALA A 145 -20.94 -0.59 -31.44
N LEU A 146 -21.80 0.26 -31.98
CA LEU A 146 -23.27 0.20 -31.81
C LEU A 146 -23.79 0.37 -30.38
N ASP A 147 -22.97 0.82 -29.45
CA ASP A 147 -23.43 1.10 -28.07
C ASP A 147 -24.56 2.13 -28.07
N THR A 148 -25.55 1.88 -27.23
CA THR A 148 -26.68 2.78 -26.99
C THR A 148 -26.71 3.31 -25.57
N ALA A 149 -25.83 2.81 -24.70
CA ALA A 149 -25.76 3.20 -23.29
C ALA A 149 -24.36 2.95 -22.73
N ILE A 150 -23.93 3.84 -21.82
CA ILE A 150 -22.72 3.69 -21.04
C ILE A 150 -23.05 3.07 -19.70
N ASN A 151 -22.42 1.93 -19.38
CA ASN A 151 -22.58 1.18 -18.16
C ASN A 151 -21.35 1.36 -17.23
N THR A 152 -21.45 0.94 -15.99
CA THR A 152 -20.36 1.03 -15.02
C THR A 152 -19.06 0.36 -15.52
N ALA A 153 -19.18 -0.78 -16.24
CA ALA A 153 -18.01 -1.49 -16.79
C ALA A 153 -17.27 -0.72 -17.89
N ASP A 154 -17.94 0.25 -18.53
CA ASP A 154 -17.36 1.07 -19.60
C ASP A 154 -16.59 2.27 -19.03
N ILE A 155 -16.73 2.55 -17.73
CA ILE A 155 -16.16 3.71 -17.06
C ILE A 155 -14.89 3.30 -16.30
N ASN A 156 -13.74 3.77 -16.76
CA ASN A 156 -12.46 3.60 -16.08
C ASN A 156 -12.10 4.89 -15.35
N ASP A 157 -12.11 4.86 -14.01
CA ASP A 157 -11.76 5.99 -13.18
C ASP A 157 -10.28 6.38 -13.34
N ARG A 158 -10.02 7.64 -13.68
CA ARG A 158 -8.68 8.19 -13.93
C ARG A 158 -8.33 9.34 -12.99
N ARG A 159 -9.20 9.66 -12.02
CA ARG A 159 -9.03 10.80 -11.12
C ARG A 159 -7.76 10.72 -10.28
N THR A 160 -7.29 9.51 -10.00
CA THR A 160 -6.14 9.20 -9.15
C THR A 160 -4.92 8.72 -9.93
N THR A 161 -4.96 8.75 -11.28
CA THR A 161 -3.83 8.33 -12.12
C THR A 161 -2.88 9.48 -12.42
N GLY A 162 -1.62 9.15 -12.71
CA GLY A 162 -0.57 10.13 -12.97
C GLY A 162 -0.08 10.83 -11.70
N THR A 163 0.21 12.11 -11.80
CA THR A 163 0.65 12.93 -10.66
C THR A 163 -0.50 13.42 -9.80
N GLY A 164 -1.75 13.18 -10.22
CA GLY A 164 -2.96 13.58 -9.52
C GLY A 164 -3.38 12.53 -8.53
N GLN A 165 -3.37 12.89 -7.28
CA GLN A 165 -3.85 12.08 -6.18
C GLN A 165 -4.88 12.89 -5.41
N PHE A 166 -5.96 12.28 -4.94
CA PHE A 166 -6.81 12.94 -3.97
C PHE A 166 -6.03 13.19 -2.67
N GLY A 167 -6.33 14.25 -2.01
CA GLY A 167 -5.63 14.61 -0.77
C GLY A 167 -4.22 15.15 -0.97
N GLN A 168 -3.90 15.70 -2.13
CA GLN A 168 -2.58 16.26 -2.41
C GLN A 168 -2.21 17.46 -1.55
N ALA A 169 -3.19 18.24 -1.11
CA ALA A 169 -2.96 19.26 -0.10
C ALA A 169 -2.35 18.66 1.18
N ALA A 170 -2.66 17.40 1.48
CA ALA A 170 -2.04 16.65 2.56
C ALA A 170 -0.58 16.25 2.27
N ALA A 171 -0.15 16.20 1.00
CA ALA A 171 1.22 15.81 0.63
C ALA A 171 2.29 16.85 1.01
N LEU A 172 1.90 18.05 1.39
CA LEU A 172 2.81 19.07 1.96
C LEU A 172 3.08 18.88 3.45
N GLY A 173 2.85 17.71 3.99
CA GLY A 173 3.08 17.36 5.39
C GLY A 173 2.04 16.42 5.98
N GLY A 174 1.19 15.84 5.15
CA GLY A 174 0.16 14.89 5.54
C GLY A 174 0.27 13.53 4.87
N THR A 175 -0.31 12.53 5.51
CA THR A 175 -0.39 11.16 5.00
C THR A 175 -1.54 11.04 4.00
N ILE A 176 -1.28 10.46 2.83
CA ILE A 176 -2.30 10.17 1.82
C ILE A 176 -3.05 8.89 2.22
N ILE A 177 -4.36 8.98 2.30
CA ILE A 177 -5.21 7.82 2.57
C ILE A 177 -5.46 7.06 1.26
N CYS A 178 -5.14 5.77 1.24
CA CYS A 178 -5.35 4.91 0.07
C CYS A 178 -5.65 3.46 0.50
N THR A 179 -5.66 2.54 -0.44
CA THR A 179 -5.62 1.08 -0.21
C THR A 179 -4.36 0.49 -0.84
N SER A 180 -4.04 -0.76 -0.53
CA SER A 180 -2.90 -1.47 -1.12
C SER A 180 -2.94 -1.52 -2.66
N THR A 181 -4.14 -1.42 -3.25
CA THR A 181 -4.38 -1.43 -4.71
C THR A 181 -4.50 -0.04 -5.34
N THR A 182 -4.64 1.02 -4.51
CA THR A 182 -4.81 2.40 -4.98
C THR A 182 -3.66 3.33 -4.57
N ARG A 183 -2.49 2.76 -4.32
CA ARG A 183 -1.26 3.52 -4.03
C ARG A 183 -0.96 4.53 -5.13
N PRO A 184 -0.39 5.69 -4.80
CA PRO A 184 0.10 6.65 -5.80
C PRO A 184 0.96 5.98 -6.87
N THR A 185 0.61 6.18 -8.14
CA THR A 185 1.35 5.57 -9.29
C THR A 185 2.63 6.33 -9.64
N ALA A 186 2.76 7.59 -9.21
CA ALA A 186 3.93 8.43 -9.39
C ALA A 186 4.36 9.06 -8.06
N PRO A 187 4.81 8.24 -7.08
CA PRO A 187 5.21 8.76 -5.78
C PRO A 187 6.55 9.52 -5.88
N PHE A 188 6.74 10.49 -5.00
CA PHE A 188 8.05 11.14 -4.79
C PHE A 188 8.71 10.59 -3.52
N GLU A 189 10.03 10.67 -3.44
CA GLU A 189 10.78 10.25 -2.25
C GLU A 189 10.32 11.03 -1.00
N GLY A 190 10.04 10.29 0.07
CA GLY A 190 9.49 10.84 1.31
C GLY A 190 7.95 10.98 1.33
N MET A 191 7.24 10.59 0.27
CA MET A 191 5.77 10.57 0.31
C MET A 191 5.29 9.52 1.32
N GLU A 192 4.33 9.90 2.17
CA GLU A 192 3.72 9.02 3.17
C GLU A 192 2.29 8.66 2.79
N ILE A 193 1.94 7.40 3.02
CA ILE A 193 0.58 6.87 2.82
C ILE A 193 0.14 6.03 4.01
N TYR A 194 -1.17 6.02 4.27
CA TYR A 194 -1.84 5.08 5.15
C TYR A 194 -2.82 4.23 4.34
N GLU A 195 -2.69 2.93 4.42
CA GLU A 195 -3.59 1.98 3.76
C GLU A 195 -4.71 1.54 4.68
N THR A 196 -5.94 1.82 4.30
CA THR A 196 -7.14 1.52 5.09
C THR A 196 -7.56 0.05 5.07
N ASP A 197 -7.04 -0.73 4.14
CA ASP A 197 -7.31 -2.17 3.99
C ASP A 197 -6.28 -3.04 4.71
N THR A 198 -5.10 -2.52 5.00
CA THR A 198 -4.02 -3.23 5.69
C THR A 198 -3.70 -2.65 7.06
N ASP A 199 -4.15 -1.43 7.37
CA ASP A 199 -3.81 -0.64 8.56
C ASP A 199 -2.31 -0.37 8.69
N PHE A 200 -1.60 -0.21 7.55
CA PHE A 200 -0.17 0.06 7.49
C PHE A 200 0.13 1.46 6.99
N GLU A 201 1.20 2.03 7.54
CA GLU A 201 1.82 3.25 7.01
C GLU A 201 3.08 2.91 6.21
N TYR A 202 3.26 3.61 5.12
CA TYR A 202 4.43 3.48 4.25
C TYR A 202 5.02 4.83 3.91
N THR A 203 6.34 4.85 3.75
CA THR A 203 7.08 5.96 3.14
C THR A 203 7.74 5.49 1.85
N TYR A 204 7.65 6.28 0.80
CA TYR A 204 8.33 5.97 -0.45
C TYR A 204 9.81 6.36 -0.39
N SER A 205 10.70 5.39 -0.63
CA SER A 205 12.17 5.54 -0.53
C SER A 205 12.83 6.11 -1.80
N GLY A 206 12.06 6.57 -2.77
CA GLY A 206 12.54 6.90 -4.11
C GLY A 206 12.52 5.72 -5.09
N SER A 207 12.40 4.49 -4.60
CA SER A 207 12.36 3.27 -5.43
C SER A 207 11.28 2.28 -5.03
N ALA A 208 10.86 2.27 -3.76
CA ALA A 208 9.88 1.34 -3.23
C ALA A 208 9.09 1.93 -2.06
N TRP A 209 7.89 1.43 -1.83
CA TRP A 209 7.12 1.68 -0.61
C TRP A 209 7.69 0.83 0.53
N VAL A 210 8.20 1.49 1.56
CA VAL A 210 8.75 0.87 2.77
C VAL A 210 7.76 1.06 3.90
N GLN A 211 7.34 -0.02 4.52
CA GLN A 211 6.46 0.03 5.69
C GLN A 211 7.19 0.67 6.87
N THR A 212 6.60 1.68 7.47
CA THR A 212 7.17 2.47 8.58
C THR A 212 6.45 2.26 9.91
N SER A 213 5.18 1.84 9.87
CA SER A 213 4.45 1.49 11.09
C SER A 213 3.51 0.29 10.88
N HIS A 214 2.99 -0.23 11.99
CA HIS A 214 2.00 -1.29 12.03
C HIS A 214 0.97 -0.95 13.11
N LEU A 215 -0.21 -0.48 12.69
CA LEU A 215 -1.30 -0.09 13.59
C LEU A 215 -2.30 -1.21 13.87
N GLY A 216 -2.26 -2.28 13.08
CA GLY A 216 -3.18 -3.41 13.17
C GLY A 216 -2.78 -4.48 14.19
N ALA A 217 -3.60 -5.53 14.28
CA ALA A 217 -3.31 -6.70 15.09
C ALA A 217 -2.09 -7.47 14.55
N LEU A 218 -1.30 -8.05 15.46
CA LEU A 218 -0.18 -8.90 15.06
C LEU A 218 -0.64 -10.01 14.13
N THR A 219 0.11 -10.22 13.05
CA THR A 219 -0.17 -11.27 12.07
C THR A 219 0.03 -12.66 12.70
N SER A 220 -0.87 -13.59 12.41
CA SER A 220 -0.70 -14.99 12.80
C SER A 220 -0.15 -15.82 11.66
N TRP A 221 0.70 -16.79 11.99
CA TRP A 221 1.12 -17.84 11.04
C TRP A 221 1.07 -19.20 11.72
N VAL A 222 1.18 -20.26 10.95
CA VAL A 222 1.25 -21.64 11.45
C VAL A 222 2.69 -22.12 11.29
N PRO A 223 3.50 -22.12 12.37
CA PRO A 223 4.88 -22.62 12.31
C PRO A 223 4.90 -24.14 12.09
N VAL A 224 5.85 -24.60 11.31
CA VAL A 224 6.15 -26.03 11.18
C VAL A 224 7.20 -26.38 12.26
N TRP A 225 6.85 -27.28 13.15
CA TRP A 225 7.70 -27.76 14.25
C TRP A 225 8.25 -29.14 13.94
N VAL A 226 9.58 -29.31 14.01
CA VAL A 226 10.27 -30.54 13.60
C VAL A 226 11.32 -30.92 14.63
N GLN A 227 11.40 -32.21 14.95
CA GLN A 227 12.54 -32.90 15.60
C GLN A 227 12.82 -34.18 14.83
N SER A 228 13.53 -34.08 13.67
CA SER A 228 13.67 -35.08 12.62
C SER A 228 12.37 -35.54 11.96
N SER A 229 11.25 -35.53 12.65
CA SER A 229 9.90 -35.68 12.10
C SER A 229 9.06 -34.48 12.42
N THR A 230 8.05 -34.18 11.59
CA THR A 230 7.08 -33.09 11.85
C THR A 230 6.24 -33.42 13.07
N ILE A 231 6.19 -32.49 14.02
CA ILE A 231 5.40 -32.61 15.22
C ILE A 231 4.04 -31.97 14.96
N THR A 232 2.98 -32.76 15.08
CA THR A 232 1.63 -32.22 15.04
C THR A 232 1.37 -31.39 16.30
N GLN A 233 0.56 -30.34 16.18
CA GLN A 233 0.35 -29.35 17.23
C GLN A 233 -1.07 -29.45 17.77
N LEU A 234 -1.20 -29.52 19.09
CA LEU A 234 -2.50 -29.47 19.79
C LEU A 234 -2.97 -28.02 19.93
N ASN A 235 -2.07 -27.13 20.33
CA ASN A 235 -2.33 -25.70 20.44
C ASN A 235 -1.18 -24.93 19.79
N THR A 236 -1.56 -23.88 19.07
CA THR A 236 -0.61 -22.98 18.41
C THR A 236 -0.97 -21.53 18.73
N TYR A 237 0.00 -20.82 19.26
CA TYR A 237 -0.04 -19.37 19.36
C TYR A 237 1.23 -18.84 18.70
N ALA A 238 1.09 -18.22 17.55
CA ALA A 238 2.20 -17.62 16.84
C ALA A 238 1.76 -16.28 16.29
N ARG A 239 2.42 -15.22 16.71
CA ARG A 239 2.14 -13.84 16.35
C ARG A 239 3.42 -13.15 15.96
N VAL A 240 3.34 -12.37 14.88
CA VAL A 240 4.49 -11.67 14.32
C VAL A 240 4.10 -10.25 13.89
N MET A 241 5.03 -9.35 14.05
CA MET A 241 5.04 -8.02 13.46
C MET A 241 6.23 -7.90 12.52
N LYS A 242 6.03 -7.27 11.36
CA LYS A 242 7.11 -6.90 10.44
C LYS A 242 7.00 -5.42 10.12
N ILE A 243 8.09 -4.68 10.26
CA ILE A 243 8.21 -3.27 9.88
C ILE A 243 9.48 -3.14 9.03
N GLY A 244 9.31 -2.79 7.75
CA GLY A 244 10.41 -2.80 6.81
C GLY A 244 11.06 -4.19 6.75
N ARG A 245 12.35 -4.27 7.09
CA ARG A 245 13.10 -5.54 7.15
C ARG A 245 13.17 -6.14 8.56
N TRP A 246 12.68 -5.46 9.58
CA TRP A 246 12.66 -5.95 10.95
C TRP A 246 11.43 -6.83 11.21
N CYS A 247 11.66 -8.02 11.73
CA CYS A 247 10.62 -8.99 12.08
C CYS A 247 10.79 -9.39 13.55
N GLU A 248 9.70 -9.31 14.30
CA GLU A 248 9.64 -9.63 15.72
C GLU A 248 8.38 -10.43 16.03
N GLY A 249 8.47 -11.41 16.96
CA GLY A 249 7.29 -12.18 17.29
C GLY A 249 7.43 -13.12 18.46
N THR A 250 6.31 -13.76 18.80
CA THR A 250 6.19 -14.73 19.88
C THR A 250 5.54 -16.01 19.40
N VAL A 251 6.10 -17.14 19.81
CA VAL A 251 5.58 -18.47 19.53
C VAL A 251 5.33 -19.23 20.83
N ARG A 252 4.21 -19.96 20.90
CA ARG A 252 3.92 -20.98 21.90
C ARG A 252 3.25 -22.15 21.20
N LEU A 253 3.86 -23.32 21.27
CA LEU A 253 3.37 -24.54 20.64
C LEU A 253 3.22 -25.63 21.69
N GLN A 254 2.17 -26.45 21.56
CA GLN A 254 1.97 -27.66 22.35
C GLN A 254 1.93 -28.85 21.41
N ALA A 255 2.76 -29.85 21.69
CA ALA A 255 2.85 -31.05 20.87
C ALA A 255 1.63 -31.95 21.03
N ASN A 256 1.22 -32.59 19.94
CA ASN A 256 0.22 -33.66 19.90
C ASN A 256 0.82 -34.99 19.41
N SER A 257 2.06 -34.97 18.91
CA SER A 257 2.82 -36.15 18.52
C SER A 257 4.24 -36.11 19.06
N ALA A 258 4.94 -37.26 19.01
CA ALA A 258 6.33 -37.34 19.42
C ALA A 258 7.28 -36.88 18.31
N GLY A 259 8.43 -36.34 18.72
CA GLY A 259 9.61 -36.15 17.90
C GLY A 259 10.54 -37.34 17.89
N VAL A 260 11.78 -37.15 17.48
CA VAL A 260 12.85 -38.17 17.47
C VAL A 260 14.02 -37.72 18.33
N ALA A 261 14.36 -38.48 19.35
CA ALA A 261 15.46 -38.18 20.26
C ALA A 261 16.78 -37.89 19.54
N SER A 262 17.68 -37.21 20.20
CA SER A 262 19.00 -36.81 19.72
C SER A 262 19.00 -35.96 18.45
N ASN A 263 17.92 -35.23 18.19
CA ASN A 263 17.79 -34.30 17.09
C ASN A 263 17.50 -32.88 17.57
N VAL A 264 17.92 -31.89 16.77
CA VAL A 264 17.62 -30.48 16.99
C VAL A 264 16.13 -30.23 16.87
N ILE A 265 15.59 -29.38 17.75
CA ILE A 265 14.24 -28.84 17.59
C ILE A 265 14.33 -27.64 16.68
N THR A 266 13.60 -27.69 15.57
CA THR A 266 13.47 -26.56 14.62
C THR A 266 12.02 -26.13 14.46
N VAL A 267 11.84 -24.83 14.20
CA VAL A 267 10.54 -24.20 13.92
C VAL A 267 10.69 -23.30 12.71
N SER A 268 9.76 -23.37 11.77
CA SER A 268 9.81 -22.48 10.59
C SER A 268 9.70 -21.01 10.98
N THR A 269 10.43 -20.14 10.27
CA THR A 269 10.31 -18.68 10.39
C THR A 269 9.04 -18.17 9.69
N PRO A 270 8.44 -17.05 10.12
CA PRO A 270 7.32 -16.44 9.40
C PRO A 270 7.73 -15.79 8.08
N TYR A 271 8.95 -15.28 7.99
CA TYR A 271 9.54 -14.66 6.79
C TYR A 271 10.97 -15.16 6.61
N THR A 272 11.45 -15.18 5.37
CA THR A 272 12.84 -15.56 5.06
C THR A 272 13.81 -14.55 5.69
N ALA A 273 14.77 -15.04 6.48
CA ALA A 273 15.78 -14.20 7.10
C ALA A 273 16.84 -13.72 6.09
N ALA A 274 17.44 -12.57 6.34
CA ALA A 274 18.50 -12.00 5.50
C ALA A 274 19.81 -12.81 5.56
N GLY A 275 20.01 -13.59 6.63
CA GLY A 275 21.17 -14.46 6.83
C GLY A 275 20.84 -15.62 7.74
N SER A 276 21.70 -16.65 7.77
CA SER A 276 21.45 -17.89 8.51
C SER A 276 22.59 -18.33 9.42
N SER A 277 23.65 -17.53 9.58
CA SER A 277 24.83 -17.97 10.33
C SER A 277 24.63 -17.85 11.84
N LEU A 278 24.17 -18.92 12.50
CA LEU A 278 24.16 -19.11 13.97
C LEU A 278 23.87 -17.83 14.80
N THR A 279 23.14 -16.90 14.22
CA THR A 279 22.81 -15.64 14.88
C THR A 279 21.79 -15.91 15.97
N VAL A 280 22.09 -15.55 17.20
CA VAL A 280 21.10 -15.55 18.29
C VAL A 280 20.05 -14.50 17.96
N VAL A 281 18.83 -14.95 17.80
CA VAL A 281 17.68 -14.07 17.44
C VAL A 281 16.62 -14.01 18.53
N GLY A 282 16.85 -14.68 19.66
CA GLY A 282 15.91 -14.63 20.76
C GLY A 282 16.22 -15.59 21.89
N ALA A 283 15.28 -15.70 22.78
CA ALA A 283 15.31 -16.64 23.92
C ALA A 283 13.98 -17.38 24.00
N GLY A 284 14.03 -18.58 24.59
CA GLY A 284 12.83 -19.39 24.72
C GLY A 284 12.92 -20.37 25.86
N TRP A 285 11.92 -21.20 25.94
CA TRP A 285 11.80 -22.26 26.92
C TRP A 285 11.18 -23.51 26.32
N PHE A 286 11.55 -24.64 26.88
CA PHE A 286 10.92 -25.93 26.68
C PHE A 286 10.27 -26.38 27.98
N GLN A 287 9.03 -26.87 27.93
CA GLN A 287 8.33 -27.48 29.04
C GLN A 287 8.14 -28.97 28.77
N ASN A 288 8.70 -29.78 29.63
CA ASN A 288 8.35 -31.19 29.71
C ASN A 288 7.05 -31.37 30.52
N ALA A 289 6.01 -31.91 29.91
CA ALA A 289 4.66 -31.99 30.51
C ALA A 289 4.45 -33.22 31.38
N ALA A 290 5.25 -34.27 31.20
CA ALA A 290 5.13 -35.54 31.91
C ALA A 290 6.47 -36.11 32.35
N LEU A 291 6.49 -36.92 33.37
CA LEU A 291 7.63 -37.77 33.69
C LEU A 291 7.77 -38.86 32.59
N ASP A 292 8.81 -38.79 31.82
CA ASP A 292 9.09 -39.74 30.73
C ASP A 292 10.58 -39.99 30.63
N GLY A 293 10.98 -41.25 30.61
CA GLY A 293 12.38 -41.63 30.45
C GLY A 293 13.34 -41.04 31.48
N GLY A 294 12.87 -40.70 32.70
CA GLY A 294 13.68 -40.08 33.75
C GLY A 294 13.72 -38.54 33.71
N ARG A 295 12.98 -37.89 32.82
CA ARG A 295 12.86 -36.43 32.77
C ARG A 295 11.98 -35.89 33.92
N ALA A 296 12.45 -34.86 34.54
CA ALA A 296 11.62 -34.13 35.50
C ALA A 296 10.58 -33.26 34.75
N VAL A 297 9.35 -33.18 35.29
CA VAL A 297 8.39 -32.15 34.86
C VAL A 297 8.98 -30.77 35.19
N GLY A 298 9.08 -29.91 34.20
CA GLY A 298 9.68 -28.59 34.43
C GLY A 298 9.86 -27.73 33.16
N TYR A 299 10.37 -26.54 33.42
CA TYR A 299 10.71 -25.56 32.38
C TYR A 299 12.24 -25.47 32.24
N TYR A 300 12.69 -25.44 31.03
CA TYR A 300 14.10 -25.37 30.66
C TYR A 300 14.31 -24.16 29.73
N ALA A 301 15.19 -23.25 30.12
CA ALA A 301 15.53 -22.10 29.29
C ALA A 301 16.40 -22.50 28.11
N GLY A 302 16.36 -21.72 27.05
CA GLY A 302 17.19 -21.91 25.88
C GLY A 302 17.37 -20.61 25.09
N ILE A 303 18.35 -20.61 24.19
CA ILE A 303 18.52 -19.56 23.20
C ILE A 303 17.93 -20.00 21.87
N LEU A 304 17.45 -19.02 21.11
CA LEU A 304 16.94 -19.23 19.77
C LEU A 304 17.96 -18.72 18.76
N THR A 305 18.30 -19.58 17.80
CA THR A 305 19.20 -19.22 16.69
C THR A 305 18.51 -19.43 15.35
N LEU A 306 18.98 -18.75 14.30
CA LEU A 306 18.64 -19.11 12.93
C LEU A 306 19.52 -20.29 12.50
N SER A 307 18.92 -21.45 12.27
CA SER A 307 19.60 -22.63 11.71
C SER A 307 19.65 -22.59 10.19
N SER A 308 18.75 -21.86 9.57
CA SER A 308 18.71 -21.54 8.15
C SER A 308 17.98 -20.22 7.93
N THR A 309 17.88 -19.75 6.70
CA THR A 309 17.06 -18.55 6.38
C THR A 309 15.57 -18.74 6.61
N THR A 310 15.11 -19.97 6.81
CA THR A 310 13.69 -20.32 6.94
C THR A 310 13.35 -21.09 8.21
N THR A 311 14.33 -21.32 9.09
CA THR A 311 14.12 -22.09 10.32
C THR A 311 14.86 -21.53 11.52
N PHE A 312 14.18 -21.50 12.67
CA PHE A 312 14.77 -21.33 13.98
C PHE A 312 15.24 -22.69 14.52
N ALA A 313 16.32 -22.69 15.31
CA ALA A 313 16.68 -23.79 16.19
C ALA A 313 16.63 -23.33 17.65
N LEU A 314 15.98 -24.10 18.50
CA LEU A 314 16.03 -23.90 19.93
C LEU A 314 17.21 -24.68 20.50
N ILE A 315 18.17 -23.96 21.07
CA ILE A 315 19.35 -24.52 21.73
C ILE A 315 19.11 -24.44 23.24
N PRO A 316 18.99 -25.57 23.94
CA PRO A 316 18.76 -25.55 25.37
C PRO A 316 19.98 -25.01 26.12
N ALA A 317 19.73 -24.28 27.22
CA ALA A 317 20.77 -23.93 28.16
C ALA A 317 21.23 -25.18 28.94
N LEU A 318 22.52 -25.42 28.99
CA LEU A 318 23.09 -26.50 29.76
C LEU A 318 22.92 -26.21 31.25
N ASN A 319 22.17 -27.03 31.99
CA ASN A 319 22.24 -27.08 33.44
C ASN A 319 23.28 -28.14 33.82
N GLY A 320 24.32 -27.74 34.52
CA GLY A 320 25.55 -28.52 34.72
C GLY A 320 25.41 -29.92 35.40
N THR A 321 24.21 -30.38 35.70
CA THR A 321 23.94 -31.69 36.30
C THR A 321 22.84 -32.49 35.61
N ASP A 322 22.02 -31.86 34.74
CA ASP A 322 20.95 -32.59 34.05
C ASP A 322 21.31 -32.79 32.57
N ALA A 323 21.75 -33.98 32.24
CA ALA A 323 22.02 -34.50 30.88
C ALA A 323 20.77 -34.52 29.97
N PHE A 324 19.70 -33.81 30.35
CA PHE A 324 18.37 -33.93 29.75
C PHE A 324 18.10 -33.01 28.58
N ILE A 325 18.85 -31.91 28.41
CA ILE A 325 18.44 -30.87 27.49
C ILE A 325 19.35 -30.71 26.29
N GLY A 326 20.55 -31.27 26.35
CA GLY A 326 21.49 -31.30 25.24
C GLY A 326 22.81 -31.92 25.62
N GLN A 327 23.45 -32.56 24.65
CA GLN A 327 24.84 -33.05 24.85
C GLN A 327 25.74 -31.84 25.13
N ALA A 328 26.73 -32.02 26.01
CA ALA A 328 27.76 -31.02 26.24
C ALA A 328 28.43 -30.68 24.89
N GLY A 329 28.20 -29.46 24.39
CA GLY A 329 28.66 -28.96 23.12
C GLY A 329 27.79 -29.24 21.89
N GLY A 330 26.56 -29.82 22.06
CA GLY A 330 25.62 -30.08 20.97
C GLY A 330 24.34 -29.22 21.04
N SER A 331 23.69 -29.05 19.89
CA SER A 331 22.38 -28.38 19.76
C SER A 331 21.20 -29.35 19.80
N ASN A 332 21.44 -30.64 20.04
CA ASN A 332 20.46 -31.70 20.01
C ASN A 332 19.80 -31.91 21.37
N PHE A 333 18.54 -32.28 21.36
CA PHE A 333 17.82 -32.72 22.54
C PHE A 333 17.98 -34.26 22.67
N ASP A 334 18.46 -34.72 23.83
CA ASP A 334 18.70 -36.17 24.05
C ASP A 334 17.42 -37.00 24.04
N ASN A 335 16.29 -36.39 24.38
CA ASN A 335 15.01 -37.05 24.40
C ASN A 335 14.08 -36.55 23.27
N ALA A 336 13.20 -37.45 22.82
CA ALA A 336 12.12 -37.05 21.91
C ALA A 336 11.13 -36.17 22.61
N ILE A 337 10.60 -35.16 21.90
CA ILE A 337 9.41 -34.41 22.30
C ILE A 337 8.26 -35.41 22.41
N GLN A 338 7.44 -35.26 23.44
CA GLN A 338 6.25 -36.07 23.67
C GLN A 338 4.98 -35.27 23.52
N ALA A 339 3.83 -35.94 23.39
CA ALA A 339 2.54 -35.28 23.40
C ALA A 339 2.37 -34.49 24.70
N ASN A 340 1.81 -33.26 24.58
CA ASN A 340 1.64 -32.25 25.63
C ASN A 340 2.90 -31.48 26.03
N ASP A 341 4.09 -31.83 25.56
CA ASP A 341 5.26 -30.97 25.72
C ASP A 341 5.03 -29.62 25.02
N ARG A 342 5.65 -28.58 25.56
CA ARG A 342 5.47 -27.23 25.04
C ARG A 342 6.80 -26.54 24.80
N ILE A 343 6.80 -25.70 23.77
CA ILE A 343 7.86 -24.71 23.56
C ILE A 343 7.27 -23.32 23.50
N GLY A 344 8.05 -22.35 23.94
CA GLY A 344 7.73 -20.95 23.73
C GLY A 344 9.00 -20.15 23.58
N PHE A 345 8.96 -19.17 22.70
CA PHE A 345 10.07 -18.26 22.46
C PHE A 345 9.61 -16.93 21.90
N HIS A 346 10.44 -15.94 22.12
CA HIS A 346 10.38 -14.63 21.48
C HIS A 346 11.57 -14.51 20.55
N PHE A 347 11.37 -13.87 19.39
CA PHE A 347 12.41 -13.70 18.39
C PHE A 347 12.37 -12.32 17.76
N ALA A 348 13.52 -11.88 17.27
CA ALA A 348 13.64 -10.70 16.41
C ALA A 348 14.81 -10.92 15.43
N TYR A 349 14.60 -10.63 14.14
CA TYR A 349 15.62 -10.77 13.11
C TYR A 349 15.34 -9.89 11.90
N GLU A 350 16.35 -9.72 11.05
CA GLU A 350 16.23 -9.02 9.77
C GLU A 350 15.77 -9.98 8.68
N THR A 351 14.77 -9.60 7.89
CA THR A 351 14.25 -10.36 6.75
C THR A 351 15.01 -10.07 5.46
N ALA A 352 14.98 -11.00 4.51
CA ALA A 352 15.63 -10.85 3.20
C ALA A 352 15.01 -9.73 2.34
N SER A 353 13.73 -9.44 2.55
CA SER A 353 12.97 -8.39 1.84
C SER A 353 11.89 -7.83 2.73
#